data_ab57111c35e5635dd43dc6444ef03330
#
_entry.id   ab57111c35e5635dd43dc6444ef03330
#
_cell.length_a   1.000
_cell.length_b   1.000
_cell.length_c   1.000
_cell.angle_alpha   90.00
_cell.angle_beta   90.00
_cell.angle_gamma   90.00
#
_symmetry.space_group_name_H-M   'P 1'
#
loop_
_entity.id
_entity.type
_entity.pdbx_description
1 polymer ?
#
loop_
_entity_poly.entity_id
_entity_poly.type
_entity_poly.pdbx_seq_one_letter_code
_entity_poly.pdbx_strand_id
1 'polypeptide(L)'
;MCIRDSIKEVAREMTVKAGQKCTAIRRAIIPAKQLDAVATRLRERLSKVVVGDPAVEGVRMGALASHEQQRDVAERLQSLLHSSDLLFGARDGFEPRGTNVSQGAFFAPTLLLARDPMAEGGAHDIEAFGPVSTLMAYDDLDQALELASRGKGSLVASLVTKSPAIAAQVIPRAAAWHGRLLVLDRHCAGESTGHGSPLPQLKHGGPGRAGGGEELGGLRAVKHYLQRAAIQGSPSMLAAVTGEYVRGAQVIETEVHPFRRHFQDLQIGESLLTHRRTVTEADLVNFGCLSGDHFYMHFDEIAARESQFGKRIAHGYFVLSAAAGLFVSPGPGPVLANYGLDTLRFITPVGIGDTLQARLTCKRKIDQGKLSPQGTPQGVVAWDVEVSNQLGEVVASYDILTLVAKRTE
;
A
#
# COMPACT_ATOMS: atom_id res chain seq x y z
N MET A 1 -0.71 12.63 11.17
CA MET A 1 -2.01 12.08 10.73
C MET A 1 -2.73 13.15 9.92
N CYS A 2 -3.34 12.78 8.80
CA CYS A 2 -4.25 13.69 8.09
C CYS A 2 -5.63 13.57 8.76
N ILE A 3 -5.90 14.44 9.72
CA ILE A 3 -7.15 14.44 10.52
C ILE A 3 -8.38 14.43 9.60
N ARG A 4 -8.33 15.16 8.46
CA ARG A 4 -9.43 15.24 7.50
C ARG A 4 -9.81 13.88 6.91
N ASP A 5 -8.82 13.06 6.53
CA ASP A 5 -9.04 11.76 5.89
C ASP A 5 -9.56 10.74 6.92
N SER A 6 -9.01 10.76 8.14
CA SER A 6 -9.52 9.93 9.24
C SER A 6 -11.00 10.22 9.53
N ILE A 7 -11.38 11.49 9.62
CA ILE A 7 -12.76 11.90 9.88
C ILE A 7 -13.68 11.49 8.73
N LYS A 8 -13.21 11.63 7.47
CA LYS A 8 -13.96 11.21 6.28
C LYS A 8 -14.27 9.72 6.33
N GLU A 9 -13.26 8.88 6.59
CA GLU A 9 -13.42 7.43 6.62
C GLU A 9 -14.29 6.96 7.80
N VAL A 10 -14.06 7.46 9.02
CA VAL A 10 -14.87 7.09 10.18
C VAL A 10 -16.35 7.45 9.95
N ALA A 11 -16.65 8.68 9.56
CA ALA A 11 -18.01 9.12 9.33
C ALA A 11 -18.69 8.34 8.18
N ARG A 12 -17.95 8.05 7.09
CA ARG A 12 -18.45 7.23 5.98
C ARG A 12 -18.80 5.82 6.43
N GLU A 13 -17.90 5.16 7.13
CA GLU A 13 -18.08 3.77 7.56
C GLU A 13 -19.17 3.62 8.64
N MET A 14 -19.40 4.66 9.43
CA MET A 14 -20.55 4.71 10.36
C MET A 14 -21.90 4.84 9.66
N THR A 15 -21.96 5.51 8.50
CA THR A 15 -23.23 5.93 7.90
C THR A 15 -23.62 5.17 6.64
N VAL A 16 -22.65 4.64 5.89
CA VAL A 16 -22.93 3.79 4.72
C VAL A 16 -23.61 2.50 5.17
N LYS A 17 -24.76 2.17 4.56
CA LYS A 17 -25.63 1.04 4.97
C LYS A 17 -26.02 1.10 6.46
N ALA A 18 -26.21 2.30 6.99
CA ALA A 18 -26.48 2.54 8.41
C ALA A 18 -25.46 1.85 9.35
N GLY A 19 -24.20 1.77 8.93
CA GLY A 19 -23.14 1.10 9.68
C GLY A 19 -23.25 -0.42 9.75
N GLN A 20 -24.24 -1.04 9.12
CA GLN A 20 -24.43 -2.49 9.08
C GLN A 20 -23.54 -3.13 8.02
N LYS A 21 -22.25 -3.10 8.29
CA LYS A 21 -21.18 -3.67 7.47
C LYS A 21 -20.19 -4.41 8.36
N CYS A 22 -19.75 -5.58 7.92
CA CYS A 22 -18.68 -6.34 8.58
C CYS A 22 -17.35 -5.58 8.66
N THR A 23 -17.17 -4.58 7.80
CA THR A 23 -15.97 -3.73 7.73
C THR A 23 -16.18 -2.33 8.33
N ALA A 24 -17.30 -2.05 8.98
CA ALA A 24 -17.52 -0.72 9.57
C ALA A 24 -16.50 -0.43 10.68
N ILE A 25 -16.09 0.84 10.80
CA ILE A 25 -15.15 1.27 11.84
C ILE A 25 -15.88 1.36 13.17
N ARG A 26 -15.68 0.37 14.03
CA ARG A 26 -16.24 0.33 15.38
C ARG A 26 -15.36 1.00 16.42
N ARG A 27 -14.04 0.95 16.22
CA ARG A 27 -13.05 1.51 17.12
C ARG A 27 -12.13 2.43 16.32
N ALA A 28 -12.03 3.70 16.72
CA ALA A 28 -11.12 4.67 16.14
C ALA A 28 -10.06 5.03 17.19
N ILE A 29 -8.84 4.57 16.98
CA ILE A 29 -7.71 4.72 17.90
C ILE A 29 -6.96 6.00 17.52
N ILE A 30 -6.97 7.01 18.40
CA ILE A 30 -6.59 8.38 18.11
C ILE A 30 -5.48 8.85 19.09
N PRO A 31 -4.40 9.51 18.60
CA PRO A 31 -3.42 10.11 19.53
C PRO A 31 -4.10 11.03 20.52
N ALA A 32 -3.82 10.91 21.82
CA ALA A 32 -4.45 11.70 22.90
C ALA A 32 -4.42 13.20 22.61
N LYS A 33 -3.29 13.72 22.13
CA LYS A 33 -3.11 15.13 21.74
C LYS A 33 -4.00 15.61 20.57
N GLN A 34 -4.68 14.71 19.85
CA GLN A 34 -5.55 15.06 18.72
C GLN A 34 -7.02 14.69 18.99
N LEU A 35 -7.30 14.08 20.12
CA LEU A 35 -8.62 13.53 20.45
C LEU A 35 -9.72 14.59 20.36
N ASP A 36 -9.57 15.73 21.02
CA ASP A 36 -10.57 16.81 21.05
C ASP A 36 -10.86 17.37 19.65
N ALA A 37 -9.79 17.59 18.87
CA ALA A 37 -9.92 18.09 17.51
C ALA A 37 -10.64 17.09 16.59
N VAL A 38 -10.37 15.79 16.75
CA VAL A 38 -11.02 14.72 15.99
C VAL A 38 -12.49 14.56 16.44
N ALA A 39 -12.76 14.53 17.74
CA ALA A 39 -14.10 14.42 18.29
C ALA A 39 -15.00 15.57 17.83
N THR A 40 -14.52 16.82 17.93
CA THR A 40 -15.25 18.01 17.48
C THR A 40 -15.61 17.93 16.00
N ARG A 41 -14.65 17.64 15.14
CA ARG A 41 -14.87 17.57 13.69
C ARG A 41 -15.72 16.37 13.27
N LEU A 42 -15.65 15.24 13.97
CA LEU A 42 -16.56 14.12 13.73
C LEU A 42 -17.99 14.49 14.10
N ARG A 43 -18.21 15.14 15.24
CA ARG A 43 -19.54 15.66 15.65
C ARG A 43 -20.11 16.60 14.58
N GLU A 44 -19.33 17.58 14.13
CA GLU A 44 -19.73 18.51 13.07
C GLU A 44 -20.08 17.81 11.74
N ARG A 45 -19.35 16.73 11.41
CA ARG A 45 -19.62 15.94 10.19
C ARG A 45 -20.84 15.06 10.35
N LEU A 46 -21.01 14.39 11.48
CA LEU A 46 -22.14 13.52 11.76
C LEU A 46 -23.44 14.31 11.89
N SER A 47 -23.41 15.55 12.43
CA SER A 47 -24.60 16.40 12.52
C SER A 47 -25.16 16.81 11.15
N LYS A 48 -24.38 16.70 10.09
CA LYS A 48 -24.82 16.96 8.70
C LYS A 48 -25.37 15.71 8.00
N VAL A 49 -25.38 14.56 8.65
CA VAL A 49 -25.91 13.32 8.09
C VAL A 49 -27.42 13.34 8.25
N VAL A 50 -28.13 13.51 7.16
CA VAL A 50 -29.59 13.43 7.14
C VAL A 50 -30.00 11.96 7.10
N VAL A 51 -30.68 11.52 8.14
CA VAL A 51 -31.26 10.17 8.26
C VAL A 51 -32.72 10.21 7.87
N GLY A 52 -33.23 9.23 7.15
CA GLY A 52 -34.63 9.20 6.76
C GLY A 52 -34.92 8.24 5.59
N ASP A 53 -36.02 8.50 4.90
CA ASP A 53 -36.42 7.74 3.72
C ASP A 53 -35.44 7.97 2.58
N PRO A 54 -34.76 6.93 2.06
CA PRO A 54 -33.79 7.04 0.96
C PRO A 54 -34.37 7.61 -0.34
N ALA A 55 -35.70 7.56 -0.53
CA ALA A 55 -36.37 8.17 -1.69
C ALA A 55 -36.43 9.70 -1.61
N VAL A 56 -36.21 10.28 -0.44
CA VAL A 56 -36.26 11.73 -0.24
C VAL A 56 -34.90 12.36 -0.52
N GLU A 57 -34.91 13.39 -1.35
CA GLU A 57 -33.68 14.10 -1.73
C GLU A 57 -32.93 14.65 -0.50
N GLY A 58 -31.60 14.44 -0.48
CA GLY A 58 -30.73 14.91 0.58
C GLY A 58 -30.59 13.92 1.74
N VAL A 59 -31.38 12.84 1.81
CA VAL A 59 -31.15 11.74 2.77
C VAL A 59 -29.87 11.02 2.43
N ARG A 60 -29.05 10.74 3.44
CA ARG A 60 -27.72 10.11 3.30
C ARG A 60 -27.61 8.78 4.06
N MET A 61 -28.50 8.50 4.97
CA MET A 61 -28.56 7.25 5.72
C MET A 61 -30.00 6.80 5.90
N GLY A 62 -30.31 5.58 5.50
CA GLY A 62 -31.63 4.96 5.69
C GLY A 62 -31.74 4.26 7.04
N ALA A 63 -32.79 3.43 7.15
CA ALA A 63 -33.05 2.59 8.31
C ALA A 63 -32.05 1.41 8.41
N LEU A 64 -31.97 0.81 9.58
CA LEU A 64 -31.40 -0.52 9.82
C LEU A 64 -32.24 -1.60 9.11
N ALA A 65 -31.69 -2.79 8.98
CA ALA A 65 -32.31 -3.89 8.23
C ALA A 65 -33.65 -4.35 8.82
N SER A 66 -33.85 -4.23 10.15
CA SER A 66 -35.08 -4.60 10.82
C SER A 66 -35.19 -3.93 12.18
N HIS A 67 -36.42 -3.94 12.74
CA HIS A 67 -36.65 -3.51 14.14
C HIS A 67 -35.97 -4.40 15.18
N GLU A 68 -35.74 -5.67 14.86
CA GLU A 68 -34.94 -6.56 15.70
C GLU A 68 -33.48 -6.08 15.78
N GLN A 69 -32.91 -5.77 14.65
CA GLN A 69 -31.54 -5.19 14.58
C GLN A 69 -31.48 -3.82 15.29
N GLN A 70 -32.53 -3.03 15.21
CA GLN A 70 -32.61 -1.75 15.93
C GLN A 70 -32.57 -1.96 17.45
N ARG A 71 -33.30 -2.96 17.96
CA ARG A 71 -33.27 -3.31 19.39
C ARG A 71 -31.89 -3.82 19.82
N ASP A 72 -31.28 -4.73 19.03
CA ASP A 72 -29.95 -5.24 19.32
C ASP A 72 -28.91 -4.11 19.40
N VAL A 73 -28.93 -3.20 18.42
CA VAL A 73 -28.03 -2.04 18.42
C VAL A 73 -28.26 -1.15 19.65
N ALA A 74 -29.52 -0.93 20.04
CA ALA A 74 -29.84 -0.14 21.22
C ALA A 74 -29.34 -0.80 22.51
N GLU A 75 -29.52 -2.11 22.67
CA GLU A 75 -29.05 -2.89 23.83
C GLU A 75 -27.50 -2.88 23.90
N ARG A 76 -26.81 -3.09 22.75
CA ARG A 76 -25.37 -3.02 22.68
C ARG A 76 -24.86 -1.62 22.99
N LEU A 77 -25.54 -0.57 22.51
CA LEU A 77 -25.20 0.81 22.85
C LEU A 77 -25.33 1.06 24.36
N GLN A 78 -26.40 0.58 25.03
CA GLN A 78 -26.52 0.68 26.48
C GLN A 78 -25.34 -0.01 27.18
N SER A 79 -24.97 -1.20 26.73
CA SER A 79 -23.80 -1.93 27.26
C SER A 79 -22.50 -1.15 27.08
N LEU A 80 -22.29 -0.52 25.93
CA LEU A 80 -21.11 0.32 25.66
C LEU A 80 -21.06 1.57 26.54
N LEU A 81 -22.20 2.14 26.89
CA LEU A 81 -22.29 3.34 27.73
C LEU A 81 -21.84 3.10 29.19
N HIS A 82 -21.75 1.85 29.65
CA HIS A 82 -21.17 1.55 30.95
C HIS A 82 -19.66 1.89 31.02
N SER A 83 -18.94 1.81 29.88
CA SER A 83 -17.50 2.06 29.79
C SER A 83 -17.13 3.26 28.92
N SER A 84 -18.12 3.96 28.34
CA SER A 84 -17.89 5.06 27.39
C SER A 84 -18.82 6.23 27.64
N ASP A 85 -18.37 7.42 27.27
CA ASP A 85 -19.17 8.64 27.30
C ASP A 85 -19.79 8.91 25.93
N LEU A 86 -21.03 9.39 25.91
CA LEU A 86 -21.72 9.78 24.68
C LEU A 86 -21.22 11.15 24.22
N LEU A 87 -20.56 11.18 23.07
CA LEU A 87 -20.09 12.44 22.45
C LEU A 87 -21.10 13.02 21.48
N PHE A 88 -21.82 12.16 20.72
CA PHE A 88 -22.81 12.56 19.72
C PHE A 88 -23.82 11.43 19.49
N GLY A 89 -25.08 11.79 19.22
CA GLY A 89 -26.18 10.89 18.93
C GLY A 89 -27.42 11.29 19.73
N ALA A 90 -28.59 10.92 19.22
CA ALA A 90 -29.86 11.15 19.93
C ALA A 90 -30.27 9.89 20.65
N ARG A 91 -30.43 9.98 21.98
CA ARG A 91 -31.10 8.95 22.76
C ARG A 91 -32.62 9.03 22.61
N ASP A 92 -33.13 10.27 22.59
CA ASP A 92 -34.56 10.59 22.47
C ASP A 92 -34.72 11.79 21.53
N GLY A 93 -35.84 11.83 20.77
CA GLY A 93 -36.17 12.99 19.94
C GLY A 93 -35.50 13.07 18.56
N PHE A 94 -35.04 11.94 18.05
CA PHE A 94 -34.54 11.85 16.66
C PHE A 94 -35.74 11.73 15.70
N GLU A 95 -35.81 12.63 14.70
CA GLU A 95 -36.82 12.62 13.64
C GLU A 95 -36.20 12.30 12.28
N PRO A 96 -36.54 11.16 11.66
CA PRO A 96 -36.09 10.85 10.33
C PRO A 96 -36.81 11.69 9.28
N ARG A 97 -36.05 12.16 8.25
CA ARG A 97 -36.60 13.00 7.20
C ARG A 97 -37.50 12.22 6.24
N GLY A 98 -38.70 12.77 5.96
CA GLY A 98 -39.63 12.18 5.00
C GLY A 98 -40.40 10.97 5.50
N THR A 99 -40.28 10.65 6.77
CA THR A 99 -40.94 9.52 7.44
C THR A 99 -40.98 9.77 8.95
N ASN A 100 -41.45 8.82 9.73
CA ASN A 100 -41.39 8.87 11.19
C ASN A 100 -40.72 7.62 11.76
N VAL A 101 -40.30 7.70 13.02
CA VAL A 101 -39.58 6.60 13.70
C VAL A 101 -40.39 5.29 13.82
N SER A 102 -41.73 5.33 13.73
CA SER A 102 -42.57 4.13 13.81
C SER A 102 -42.67 3.39 12.48
N GLN A 103 -42.31 4.02 11.38
CA GLN A 103 -42.41 3.46 10.02
C GLN A 103 -41.17 2.73 9.56
N GLY A 104 -40.06 2.78 10.32
CA GLY A 104 -38.83 2.08 9.99
C GLY A 104 -37.86 2.02 11.14
N ALA A 105 -36.90 1.10 11.04
CA ALA A 105 -35.85 0.87 12.04
C ALA A 105 -34.76 1.93 12.01
N PHE A 106 -35.12 3.21 12.11
CA PHE A 106 -34.14 4.32 12.04
C PHE A 106 -33.32 4.42 13.32
N PHE A 107 -32.03 4.75 13.14
CA PHE A 107 -31.09 4.89 14.26
C PHE A 107 -30.15 6.07 13.99
N ALA A 108 -29.97 6.95 14.95
CA ALA A 108 -29.07 8.08 14.78
C ALA A 108 -27.60 7.65 14.80
N PRO A 109 -26.72 8.24 13.96
CA PRO A 109 -25.28 8.04 14.09
C PRO A 109 -24.82 8.40 15.50
N THR A 110 -24.10 7.50 16.15
CA THR A 110 -23.71 7.62 17.56
C THR A 110 -22.20 7.50 17.72
N LEU A 111 -21.58 8.50 18.35
CA LEU A 111 -20.16 8.56 18.62
C LEU A 111 -19.91 8.49 20.13
N LEU A 112 -19.07 7.55 20.52
CA LEU A 112 -18.67 7.33 21.91
C LEU A 112 -17.20 7.66 22.13
N LEU A 113 -16.84 7.90 23.38
CA LEU A 113 -15.46 7.99 23.87
C LEU A 113 -15.26 6.97 24.98
N ALA A 114 -14.31 6.06 24.81
CA ALA A 114 -13.92 5.14 25.87
C ALA A 114 -13.30 5.93 27.04
N ARG A 115 -13.80 5.72 28.28
CA ARG A 115 -13.24 6.38 29.48
C ARG A 115 -11.86 5.83 29.81
N ASP A 116 -11.68 4.53 29.74
CA ASP A 116 -10.41 3.84 29.83
C ASP A 116 -10.25 2.90 28.61
N PRO A 117 -9.49 3.34 27.60
CA PRO A 117 -9.26 2.52 26.41
C PRO A 117 -8.55 1.21 26.71
N MET A 118 -7.81 1.12 27.82
CA MET A 118 -7.02 -0.05 28.19
C MET A 118 -7.80 -1.05 29.05
N ALA A 119 -9.02 -0.70 29.52
CA ALA A 119 -9.86 -1.63 30.26
C ALA A 119 -10.29 -2.83 29.39
N GLU A 120 -10.46 -3.99 30.03
CA GLU A 120 -11.02 -5.15 29.37
C GLU A 120 -12.52 -4.97 29.08
N GLY A 121 -13.02 -5.64 28.04
CA GLY A 121 -14.43 -5.56 27.67
C GLY A 121 -14.77 -4.30 26.86
N GLY A 122 -15.98 -3.76 27.08
CA GLY A 122 -16.46 -2.56 26.39
C GLY A 122 -16.38 -2.68 24.86
N ALA A 123 -15.88 -1.65 24.18
CA ALA A 123 -15.80 -1.61 22.72
C ALA A 123 -14.78 -2.61 22.13
N HIS A 124 -13.98 -3.32 22.92
CA HIS A 124 -13.13 -4.40 22.44
C HIS A 124 -13.93 -5.68 22.18
N ASP A 125 -14.94 -5.95 22.98
CA ASP A 125 -15.73 -7.18 22.96
C ASP A 125 -17.16 -6.97 22.44
N ILE A 126 -17.76 -5.79 22.67
CA ILE A 126 -19.13 -5.46 22.31
C ILE A 126 -19.16 -4.80 20.94
N GLU A 127 -19.87 -5.40 20.00
CA GLU A 127 -20.16 -4.83 18.69
C GLU A 127 -21.61 -4.41 18.58
N ALA A 128 -21.89 -3.11 18.45
CA ALA A 128 -23.18 -2.59 18.04
C ALA A 128 -23.22 -2.54 16.51
N PHE A 129 -23.92 -3.50 15.88
CA PHE A 129 -23.95 -3.64 14.41
C PHE A 129 -24.89 -2.62 13.76
N GLY A 130 -24.51 -1.35 13.90
CA GLY A 130 -25.27 -0.16 13.47
C GLY A 130 -24.33 1.05 13.34
N PRO A 131 -24.86 2.28 13.26
CA PRO A 131 -24.08 3.49 13.03
C PRO A 131 -23.40 3.98 14.33
N VAL A 132 -22.66 3.10 15.01
CA VAL A 132 -22.01 3.35 16.30
C VAL A 132 -20.49 3.17 16.16
N SER A 133 -19.72 4.14 16.65
CA SER A 133 -18.26 4.05 16.72
C SER A 133 -17.73 4.63 18.02
N THR A 134 -16.65 4.05 18.55
CA THR A 134 -16.00 4.49 19.80
C THR A 134 -14.61 5.03 19.53
N LEU A 135 -14.33 6.25 19.99
CA LEU A 135 -13.00 6.84 20.01
C LEU A 135 -12.21 6.27 21.20
N MET A 136 -10.96 5.97 20.97
CA MET A 136 -10.01 5.46 21.95
C MET A 136 -8.74 6.28 21.89
N ALA A 137 -8.37 6.94 22.98
CA ALA A 137 -7.13 7.70 23.07
C ALA A 137 -5.94 6.77 23.25
N TYR A 138 -4.78 7.17 22.71
CA TYR A 138 -3.49 6.52 22.98
C TYR A 138 -2.38 7.56 23.11
N ASP A 139 -1.38 7.26 23.92
CA ASP A 139 -0.24 8.14 24.19
C ASP A 139 0.94 7.84 23.25
N ASP A 140 1.21 6.57 22.97
CA ASP A 140 2.30 6.12 22.12
C ASP A 140 1.88 4.99 21.15
N LEU A 141 2.78 4.63 20.21
CA LEU A 141 2.49 3.63 19.20
C LEU A 141 2.33 2.21 19.76
N ASP A 142 3.00 1.89 20.86
CA ASP A 142 2.91 0.57 21.49
C ASP A 142 1.52 0.37 22.10
N GLN A 143 1.01 1.38 22.77
CA GLN A 143 -0.36 1.40 23.28
C GLN A 143 -1.40 1.32 22.13
N ALA A 144 -1.17 2.07 21.03
CA ALA A 144 -2.07 1.99 19.87
C ALA A 144 -2.15 0.58 19.28
N LEU A 145 -1.01 -0.12 19.20
CA LEU A 145 -0.94 -1.49 18.70
C LEU A 145 -1.58 -2.49 19.65
N GLU A 146 -1.40 -2.29 20.94
CA GLU A 146 -2.08 -3.10 21.96
C GLU A 146 -3.60 -2.93 21.86
N LEU A 147 -4.11 -1.69 21.79
CA LEU A 147 -5.53 -1.41 21.59
C LEU A 147 -6.08 -2.07 20.31
N ALA A 148 -5.31 -2.04 19.22
CA ALA A 148 -5.70 -2.70 17.98
C ALA A 148 -5.85 -4.22 18.16
N SER A 149 -4.90 -4.87 18.87
CA SER A 149 -4.89 -6.31 19.09
C SER A 149 -6.04 -6.81 19.99
N ARG A 150 -6.49 -5.99 20.92
CA ARG A 150 -7.58 -6.32 21.87
C ARG A 150 -8.91 -6.65 21.19
N GLY A 151 -9.09 -6.30 19.90
CA GLY A 151 -10.22 -6.76 19.10
C GLY A 151 -10.18 -8.23 18.73
N LYS A 152 -9.12 -8.97 19.04
CA LYS A 152 -8.96 -10.41 18.83
C LYS A 152 -9.19 -10.89 17.40
N GLY A 153 -8.94 -10.01 16.45
CA GLY A 153 -9.08 -10.26 15.00
C GLY A 153 -10.16 -9.39 14.33
N SER A 154 -9.83 -8.91 13.13
CA SER A 154 -10.78 -8.16 12.30
C SER A 154 -10.53 -8.39 10.81
N LEU A 155 -11.53 -8.07 9.98
CA LEU A 155 -11.43 -8.12 8.52
C LEU A 155 -10.48 -7.05 7.98
N VAL A 156 -10.50 -5.85 8.57
CA VAL A 156 -9.73 -4.71 8.08
C VAL A 156 -9.38 -3.73 9.20
N ALA A 157 -8.20 -3.14 9.10
CA ALA A 157 -7.85 -1.91 9.82
C ALA A 157 -7.29 -0.87 8.84
N SER A 158 -7.40 0.41 9.18
CA SER A 158 -6.79 1.51 8.43
C SER A 158 -5.81 2.27 9.30
N LEU A 159 -4.61 2.46 8.77
CA LEU A 159 -3.61 3.36 9.33
C LEU A 159 -3.58 4.66 8.52
N VAL A 160 -3.90 5.78 9.15
CA VAL A 160 -3.82 7.09 8.50
C VAL A 160 -2.55 7.80 8.96
N THR A 161 -1.56 7.89 8.08
CA THR A 161 -0.27 8.53 8.42
C THR A 161 0.40 9.15 7.19
N LYS A 162 1.16 10.20 7.38
CA LYS A 162 2.05 10.78 6.37
C LYS A 162 3.50 10.28 6.48
N SER A 163 3.79 9.46 7.49
CA SER A 163 5.15 8.99 7.79
C SER A 163 5.33 7.54 7.36
N PRO A 164 6.18 7.27 6.34
CA PRO A 164 6.55 5.91 5.97
C PRO A 164 7.19 5.13 7.13
N ALA A 165 7.96 5.80 7.99
CA ALA A 165 8.59 5.17 9.15
C ALA A 165 7.55 4.64 10.16
N ILE A 166 6.46 5.38 10.40
CA ILE A 166 5.35 4.90 11.23
C ILE A 166 4.66 3.72 10.56
N ALA A 167 4.42 3.77 9.26
CA ALA A 167 3.83 2.64 8.54
C ALA A 167 4.70 1.38 8.66
N ALA A 168 6.01 1.51 8.46
CA ALA A 168 6.96 0.40 8.59
C ALA A 168 7.01 -0.22 10.00
N GLN A 169 6.79 0.59 11.05
CA GLN A 169 6.73 0.10 12.44
C GLN A 169 5.40 -0.57 12.78
N VAL A 170 4.29 0.03 12.33
CA VAL A 170 2.93 -0.39 12.73
C VAL A 170 2.47 -1.62 11.97
N ILE A 171 2.65 -1.65 10.64
CA ILE A 171 2.05 -2.67 9.79
C ILE A 171 2.51 -4.10 10.14
N PRO A 172 3.80 -4.41 10.30
CA PRO A 172 4.22 -5.78 10.64
C PRO A 172 3.65 -6.27 11.98
N ARG A 173 3.50 -5.36 12.95
CA ARG A 173 2.99 -5.69 14.29
C ARG A 173 1.46 -5.82 14.32
N ALA A 174 0.76 -5.03 13.50
CA ALA A 174 -0.70 -5.11 13.38
C ALA A 174 -1.19 -6.26 12.48
N ALA A 175 -0.34 -6.74 11.57
CA ALA A 175 -0.72 -7.73 10.55
C ALA A 175 -1.26 -9.05 11.13
N ALA A 176 -0.82 -9.46 12.33
CA ALA A 176 -1.31 -10.67 12.99
C ALA A 176 -2.80 -10.61 13.39
N TRP A 177 -3.37 -9.41 13.48
CA TRP A 177 -4.72 -9.18 13.99
C TRP A 177 -5.74 -8.74 12.94
N HIS A 178 -5.29 -8.47 11.70
CA HIS A 178 -6.16 -7.89 10.66
C HIS A 178 -5.98 -8.60 9.33
N GLY A 179 -7.06 -8.96 8.67
CA GLY A 179 -7.02 -9.63 7.36
C GLY A 179 -6.54 -8.70 6.23
N ARG A 180 -6.83 -7.40 6.35
CA ARG A 180 -6.37 -6.36 5.44
C ARG A 180 -5.94 -5.12 6.22
N LEU A 181 -4.87 -4.51 5.79
CA LEU A 181 -4.38 -3.24 6.32
C LEU A 181 -4.36 -2.20 5.19
N LEU A 182 -5.16 -1.15 5.34
CA LEU A 182 -5.20 -0.02 4.42
C LEU A 182 -4.35 1.11 5.00
N VAL A 183 -3.28 1.50 4.29
CA VAL A 183 -2.47 2.67 4.68
C VAL A 183 -2.90 3.86 3.85
N LEU A 184 -3.47 4.86 4.52
CA LEU A 184 -3.95 6.09 3.90
C LEU A 184 -2.98 7.24 4.15
N ASP A 185 -2.52 7.83 3.07
CA ASP A 185 -1.80 9.10 3.06
C ASP A 185 -2.45 10.09 2.06
N ARG A 186 -1.90 11.29 1.95
CA ARG A 186 -2.42 12.31 1.02
C ARG A 186 -2.32 11.92 -0.46
N HIS A 187 -1.44 10.96 -0.81
CA HIS A 187 -1.19 10.57 -2.19
C HIS A 187 -2.18 9.52 -2.69
N CYS A 188 -2.71 8.69 -1.79
CA CYS A 188 -3.68 7.64 -2.16
C CYS A 188 -5.11 7.89 -1.65
N ALA A 189 -5.33 8.84 -0.73
CA ALA A 189 -6.65 9.06 -0.11
C ALA A 189 -7.76 9.46 -1.10
N GLY A 190 -7.41 10.09 -2.24
CA GLY A 190 -8.35 10.48 -3.30
C GLY A 190 -8.80 9.31 -4.15
N GLU A 191 -7.94 8.34 -4.40
CA GLU A 191 -8.14 7.21 -5.32
C GLU A 191 -8.40 5.89 -4.61
N SER A 192 -8.26 5.87 -3.27
CA SER A 192 -8.48 4.67 -2.46
C SER A 192 -9.93 4.21 -2.53
N THR A 193 -10.14 2.89 -2.60
CA THR A 193 -11.46 2.27 -2.44
C THR A 193 -12.05 2.49 -1.05
N GLY A 194 -11.23 2.96 -0.09
CA GLY A 194 -11.58 3.23 1.29
C GLY A 194 -11.49 2.00 2.20
N HIS A 195 -11.72 2.23 3.48
CA HIS A 195 -11.62 1.20 4.52
C HIS A 195 -12.49 -0.03 4.23
N GLY A 196 -13.73 0.20 3.85
CA GLY A 196 -14.75 -0.85 3.73
C GLY A 196 -14.69 -1.70 2.45
N SER A 197 -13.88 -1.35 1.45
CA SER A 197 -13.90 -2.01 0.14
C SER A 197 -12.51 -2.48 -0.27
N PRO A 198 -12.24 -3.80 -0.30
CA PRO A 198 -10.99 -4.32 -0.82
C PRO A 198 -10.89 -4.14 -2.34
N LEU A 199 -9.67 -4.14 -2.87
CA LEU A 199 -9.45 -4.29 -4.30
C LEU A 199 -9.88 -5.71 -4.74
N PRO A 200 -10.35 -5.89 -6.00
CA PRO A 200 -10.90 -7.17 -6.47
C PRO A 200 -9.95 -8.37 -6.31
N GLN A 201 -8.64 -8.15 -6.44
CA GLN A 201 -7.61 -9.19 -6.31
C GLN A 201 -7.26 -9.55 -4.87
N LEU A 202 -7.74 -8.78 -3.88
CA LEU A 202 -7.48 -9.03 -2.47
C LEU A 202 -8.52 -9.98 -1.88
N LYS A 203 -8.07 -10.92 -1.08
CA LYS A 203 -8.97 -11.81 -0.33
C LYS A 203 -9.66 -11.04 0.81
N HIS A 204 -10.92 -11.38 1.06
CA HIS A 204 -11.69 -10.89 2.19
C HIS A 204 -11.75 -11.99 3.25
N GLY A 205 -11.21 -11.72 4.42
CA GLY A 205 -11.11 -12.64 5.52
C GLY A 205 -10.22 -12.04 6.61
N GLY A 206 -10.00 -12.76 7.69
CA GLY A 206 -9.15 -12.26 8.76
C GLY A 206 -8.94 -13.29 9.86
N PRO A 207 -8.03 -13.02 10.80
CA PRO A 207 -7.69 -13.91 11.91
C PRO A 207 -8.73 -13.83 13.02
N GLY A 208 -8.67 -14.77 13.96
CA GLY A 208 -9.44 -14.78 15.19
C GLY A 208 -10.93 -14.64 14.95
N ARG A 209 -11.56 -13.61 15.54
CA ARG A 209 -13.01 -13.34 15.42
C ARG A 209 -13.50 -13.11 13.99
N ALA A 210 -12.61 -12.68 13.08
CA ALA A 210 -12.97 -12.49 11.68
C ALA A 210 -13.12 -13.80 10.90
N GLY A 211 -12.72 -14.92 11.48
CA GLY A 211 -12.74 -16.24 10.86
C GLY A 211 -11.65 -16.42 9.81
N GLY A 212 -11.20 -17.64 9.62
CA GLY A 212 -10.34 -18.03 8.51
C GLY A 212 -11.15 -18.31 7.24
N GLY A 213 -10.52 -18.65 6.15
CA GLY A 213 -11.22 -18.91 4.90
C GLY A 213 -10.42 -19.69 3.87
N GLU A 214 -9.30 -20.30 4.25
CA GLU A 214 -8.48 -21.10 3.34
C GLU A 214 -8.73 -22.59 3.55
N GLU A 215 -8.74 -23.32 2.44
CA GLU A 215 -8.82 -24.78 2.44
C GLU A 215 -7.56 -25.41 3.05
N LEU A 216 -7.72 -26.42 3.90
CA LEU A 216 -6.64 -27.11 4.60
C LEU A 216 -6.18 -28.34 3.82
N GLY A 217 -4.90 -28.38 3.44
CA GLY A 217 -4.26 -29.52 2.77
C GLY A 217 -2.87 -29.20 2.24
N GLY A 218 -1.90 -30.11 2.44
CA GLY A 218 -0.52 -29.98 1.96
C GLY A 218 0.14 -28.65 2.32
N LEU A 219 0.86 -28.04 1.40
CA LEU A 219 1.49 -26.72 1.60
C LEU A 219 0.49 -25.58 1.81
N ARG A 220 -0.75 -25.74 1.32
CA ARG A 220 -1.82 -24.76 1.57
C ARG A 220 -2.21 -24.70 3.04
N ALA A 221 -2.25 -25.84 3.72
CA ALA A 221 -2.53 -25.89 5.15
C ALA A 221 -1.49 -25.11 5.96
N VAL A 222 -0.20 -25.28 5.64
CA VAL A 222 0.89 -24.51 6.29
C VAL A 222 0.64 -23.01 6.10
N LYS A 223 0.33 -22.58 4.88
CA LYS A 223 0.03 -21.16 4.57
C LYS A 223 -1.25 -20.67 5.25
N HIS A 224 -2.21 -21.56 5.53
CA HIS A 224 -3.44 -21.21 6.23
C HIS A 224 -3.17 -20.87 7.71
N TYR A 225 -2.29 -21.63 8.36
CA TYR A 225 -1.91 -21.36 9.76
C TYR A 225 -0.98 -20.14 9.91
N LEU A 226 -0.43 -19.65 8.79
CA LEU A 226 0.32 -18.40 8.77
C LEU A 226 -0.64 -17.24 8.52
N GLN A 227 -0.65 -16.24 9.41
CA GLN A 227 -1.46 -15.05 9.20
C GLN A 227 -0.98 -14.31 7.93
N ARG A 228 -1.91 -14.06 7.03
CA ARG A 228 -1.71 -13.23 5.85
C ARG A 228 -2.55 -11.98 5.96
N ALA A 229 -1.92 -10.84 5.76
CA ALA A 229 -2.59 -9.56 5.69
C ALA A 229 -2.36 -8.92 4.33
N ALA A 230 -3.39 -8.39 3.71
CA ALA A 230 -3.26 -7.55 2.53
C ALA A 230 -2.92 -6.12 2.98
N ILE A 231 -1.87 -5.56 2.38
CA ILE A 231 -1.43 -4.20 2.66
C ILE A 231 -1.68 -3.34 1.43
N GLN A 232 -2.36 -2.21 1.61
CA GLN A 232 -2.64 -1.25 0.56
C GLN A 232 -2.11 0.13 0.97
N GLY A 233 -1.48 0.83 0.05
CA GLY A 233 -0.93 2.16 0.32
C GLY A 233 -0.32 2.77 -0.94
N SER A 234 0.18 4.00 -0.82
CA SER A 234 0.99 4.60 -1.89
C SER A 234 2.31 3.82 -2.07
N PRO A 235 2.93 3.87 -3.25
CA PRO A 235 4.20 3.18 -3.49
C PRO A 235 5.27 3.47 -2.43
N SER A 236 5.38 4.71 -1.95
CA SER A 236 6.35 5.08 -0.91
C SER A 236 6.05 4.42 0.45
N MET A 237 4.76 4.29 0.81
CA MET A 237 4.37 3.60 2.03
C MET A 237 4.61 2.09 1.92
N LEU A 238 4.29 1.51 0.77
CA LEU A 238 4.55 0.10 0.51
C LEU A 238 6.06 -0.20 0.52
N ALA A 239 6.88 0.64 -0.10
CA ALA A 239 8.33 0.50 -0.04
C ALA A 239 8.87 0.54 1.40
N ALA A 240 8.38 1.45 2.23
CA ALA A 240 8.78 1.54 3.64
C ALA A 240 8.38 0.30 4.45
N VAL A 241 7.20 -0.27 4.19
CA VAL A 241 6.68 -1.45 4.91
C VAL A 241 7.39 -2.73 4.47
N THR A 242 7.63 -2.89 3.17
CA THR A 242 8.23 -4.13 2.64
C THR A 242 9.75 -4.15 2.72
N GLY A 243 10.39 -2.99 2.88
CA GLY A 243 11.83 -2.85 2.77
C GLY A 243 12.37 -3.02 1.36
N GLU A 244 11.49 -2.91 0.34
CA GLU A 244 11.84 -3.01 -1.08
C GLU A 244 11.30 -1.79 -1.84
N TYR A 245 12.07 -1.27 -2.79
CA TYR A 245 11.58 -0.19 -3.65
C TYR A 245 10.41 -0.69 -4.52
N VAL A 246 9.37 0.10 -4.55
CA VAL A 246 8.19 -0.10 -5.41
C VAL A 246 8.14 1.03 -6.43
N ARG A 247 7.99 0.72 -7.70
CA ARG A 247 7.91 1.74 -8.77
C ARG A 247 6.84 2.78 -8.47
N GLY A 248 7.20 4.04 -8.69
CA GLY A 248 6.37 5.19 -8.30
C GLY A 248 6.59 5.67 -6.86
N ALA A 249 7.40 4.96 -6.05
CA ALA A 249 7.85 5.48 -4.77
C ALA A 249 8.83 6.66 -4.97
N GLN A 250 8.92 7.50 -3.96
CA GLN A 250 9.89 8.58 -3.95
C GLN A 250 11.31 8.01 -4.01
N VAL A 251 12.11 8.49 -4.96
CA VAL A 251 13.52 8.13 -5.10
C VAL A 251 14.42 9.10 -4.35
N ILE A 252 15.60 8.62 -3.98
CA ILE A 252 16.68 9.41 -3.37
C ILE A 252 17.74 9.57 -4.44
N GLU A 253 17.79 10.72 -5.09
CA GLU A 253 18.85 11.02 -6.05
C GLU A 253 20.19 11.15 -5.31
N THR A 254 21.23 10.51 -5.84
CA THR A 254 22.55 10.47 -5.20
C THR A 254 23.62 11.15 -6.06
N GLU A 255 24.49 11.95 -5.43
CA GLU A 255 25.67 12.53 -6.06
C GLU A 255 26.79 11.50 -6.22
N VAL A 256 26.87 10.54 -5.29
CA VAL A 256 27.84 9.45 -5.34
C VAL A 256 27.24 8.28 -6.12
N HIS A 257 27.92 7.86 -7.17
CA HIS A 257 27.47 6.73 -7.98
C HIS A 257 27.17 5.50 -7.09
N PRO A 258 25.97 4.85 -7.18
CA PRO A 258 25.59 3.75 -6.30
C PRO A 258 26.59 2.59 -6.29
N PHE A 259 27.25 2.31 -7.41
CA PHE A 259 28.28 1.26 -7.52
C PHE A 259 29.61 1.60 -6.79
N ARG A 260 29.73 2.81 -6.24
CA ARG A 260 30.85 3.21 -5.37
C ARG A 260 30.56 3.04 -3.89
N ARG A 261 29.38 2.55 -3.54
CA ARG A 261 28.97 2.34 -2.15
C ARG A 261 29.05 0.86 -1.77
N HIS A 262 29.49 0.61 -0.55
CA HIS A 262 29.44 -0.74 0.03
C HIS A 262 28.01 -1.15 0.36
N PHE A 263 27.81 -2.44 0.52
CA PHE A 263 26.48 -3.01 0.77
C PHE A 263 25.72 -2.33 1.93
N GLN A 264 26.42 -2.01 3.03
CA GLN A 264 25.79 -1.36 4.20
C GLN A 264 25.32 0.07 3.89
N ASP A 265 26.09 0.81 3.05
CA ASP A 265 25.86 2.23 2.78
C ASP A 265 24.73 2.48 1.78
N LEU A 266 24.34 1.48 1.02
CA LEU A 266 23.24 1.58 0.06
C LEU A 266 21.90 1.68 0.77
N GLN A 267 21.06 2.58 0.29
CA GLN A 267 19.68 2.77 0.79
C GLN A 267 18.66 2.32 -0.25
N ILE A 268 17.58 1.71 0.22
CA ILE A 268 16.45 1.36 -0.64
C ILE A 268 15.82 2.64 -1.21
N GLY A 269 15.61 2.68 -2.54
CA GLY A 269 15.13 3.88 -3.23
C GLY A 269 16.24 4.84 -3.68
N GLU A 270 17.50 4.59 -3.31
CA GLU A 270 18.64 5.35 -3.85
C GLU A 270 18.75 5.12 -5.36
N SER A 271 18.81 6.21 -6.14
CA SER A 271 18.60 6.19 -7.57
C SER A 271 19.65 7.01 -8.33
N LEU A 272 20.08 6.47 -9.44
CA LEU A 272 20.92 7.14 -10.44
C LEU A 272 20.12 7.31 -11.73
N LEU A 273 20.01 8.53 -12.23
CA LEU A 273 19.59 8.81 -13.59
C LEU A 273 20.85 9.03 -14.46
N THR A 274 21.01 8.24 -15.50
CA THR A 274 22.21 8.28 -16.34
C THR A 274 22.22 9.46 -17.32
N HIS A 275 23.35 9.69 -18.00
CA HIS A 275 23.38 10.47 -19.22
C HIS A 275 22.61 9.75 -20.36
N ARG A 276 22.41 10.43 -21.47
CA ARG A 276 21.66 9.94 -22.63
C ARG A 276 22.61 9.40 -23.71
N ARG A 277 22.09 8.42 -24.48
CA ARG A 277 22.81 7.87 -25.66
C ARG A 277 21.80 7.67 -26.80
N THR A 278 22.11 8.24 -27.99
CA THR A 278 21.32 8.01 -29.19
C THR A 278 21.77 6.71 -29.89
N VAL A 279 20.78 5.93 -30.30
CA VAL A 279 20.97 4.68 -31.06
C VAL A 279 21.22 5.04 -32.53
N THR A 280 22.30 4.51 -33.09
CA THR A 280 22.72 4.79 -34.45
C THR A 280 22.66 3.55 -35.35
N GLU A 281 22.71 3.73 -36.67
CA GLU A 281 22.84 2.61 -37.64
C GLU A 281 24.06 1.73 -37.31
N ALA A 282 25.18 2.37 -36.95
CA ALA A 282 26.41 1.64 -36.61
C ALA A 282 26.22 0.72 -35.38
N ASP A 283 25.40 1.10 -34.44
CA ASP A 283 25.09 0.26 -33.26
C ASP A 283 24.42 -1.05 -33.66
N LEU A 284 23.44 -1.00 -34.55
CA LEU A 284 22.74 -2.21 -35.03
C LEU A 284 23.70 -3.12 -35.83
N VAL A 285 24.47 -2.55 -36.75
CA VAL A 285 25.40 -3.31 -37.56
C VAL A 285 26.49 -3.96 -36.71
N ASN A 286 27.12 -3.19 -35.81
CA ASN A 286 28.16 -3.73 -34.94
C ASN A 286 27.64 -4.79 -34.00
N PHE A 287 26.44 -4.59 -33.42
CA PHE A 287 25.83 -5.57 -32.52
C PHE A 287 25.43 -6.85 -33.25
N GLY A 288 24.87 -6.75 -34.45
CA GLY A 288 24.60 -7.91 -35.30
C GLY A 288 25.85 -8.69 -35.67
N CYS A 289 26.95 -8.01 -36.04
CA CYS A 289 28.23 -8.65 -36.32
C CYS A 289 28.80 -9.34 -35.07
N LEU A 290 28.66 -8.74 -33.88
CA LEU A 290 29.14 -9.29 -32.61
C LEU A 290 28.32 -10.50 -32.16
N SER A 291 26.99 -10.42 -32.24
CA SER A 291 26.07 -11.41 -31.72
C SER A 291 25.73 -12.54 -32.71
N GLY A 292 25.89 -12.29 -34.01
CA GLY A 292 25.39 -13.17 -35.08
C GLY A 292 23.89 -13.05 -35.33
N ASP A 293 23.18 -12.15 -34.61
CA ASP A 293 21.75 -11.92 -34.78
C ASP A 293 21.47 -10.99 -35.95
N HIS A 294 21.28 -11.61 -37.13
CA HIS A 294 20.89 -10.94 -38.36
C HIS A 294 19.39 -11.10 -38.66
N PHE A 295 18.57 -11.12 -37.63
CA PHE A 295 17.10 -11.18 -37.82
C PHE A 295 16.63 -10.00 -38.68
N TYR A 296 15.72 -10.26 -39.62
CA TYR A 296 15.33 -9.30 -40.65
C TYR A 296 14.86 -7.93 -40.10
N MET A 297 14.22 -7.96 -38.93
CA MET A 297 13.70 -6.74 -38.26
C MET A 297 14.78 -5.70 -37.95
N HIS A 298 16.03 -6.13 -37.89
CA HIS A 298 17.19 -5.26 -37.59
C HIS A 298 17.92 -4.79 -38.85
N PHE A 299 17.83 -5.57 -39.96
CA PHE A 299 18.69 -5.38 -41.11
C PHE A 299 17.95 -5.15 -42.43
N ASP A 300 16.75 -5.71 -42.62
CA ASP A 300 15.97 -5.58 -43.86
C ASP A 300 14.97 -4.43 -43.73
N GLU A 301 15.27 -3.31 -44.36
CA GLU A 301 14.43 -2.10 -44.33
C GLU A 301 13.07 -2.33 -44.99
N ILE A 302 13.01 -3.17 -46.07
CA ILE A 302 11.76 -3.40 -46.79
C ILE A 302 10.83 -4.26 -45.95
N ALA A 303 11.31 -5.41 -45.46
CA ALA A 303 10.53 -6.30 -44.63
C ALA A 303 10.14 -5.66 -43.29
N ALA A 304 11.01 -4.84 -42.71
CA ALA A 304 10.70 -4.15 -41.46
C ALA A 304 9.60 -3.10 -41.60
N ARG A 305 9.49 -2.42 -42.75
CA ARG A 305 8.41 -1.48 -43.06
C ARG A 305 7.04 -2.15 -43.17
N GLU A 306 7.02 -3.38 -43.69
CA GLU A 306 5.78 -4.19 -43.79
C GLU A 306 5.39 -4.84 -42.48
N SER A 307 6.23 -4.81 -41.47
CA SER A 307 5.97 -5.38 -40.16
C SER A 307 5.11 -4.47 -39.27
N GLN A 308 4.64 -5.02 -38.14
CA GLN A 308 3.92 -4.25 -37.11
C GLN A 308 4.68 -3.04 -36.56
N PHE A 309 6.01 -2.96 -36.78
CA PHE A 309 6.86 -1.87 -36.27
C PHE A 309 7.05 -0.74 -37.28
N GLY A 310 6.78 -0.99 -38.58
CA GLY A 310 6.87 0.01 -39.65
C GLY A 310 8.28 0.56 -39.91
N LYS A 311 9.30 0.07 -39.24
CA LYS A 311 10.70 0.48 -39.33
C LYS A 311 11.63 -0.58 -38.75
N ARG A 312 12.92 -0.51 -39.09
CA ARG A 312 13.92 -1.33 -38.38
C ARG A 312 14.02 -0.94 -36.91
N ILE A 313 14.12 -1.92 -36.05
CA ILE A 313 14.24 -1.76 -34.58
C ILE A 313 15.58 -2.31 -34.12
N ALA A 314 16.08 -1.77 -33.01
CA ALA A 314 17.31 -2.25 -32.37
C ALA A 314 17.06 -3.62 -31.71
N HIS A 315 18.08 -4.45 -31.67
CA HIS A 315 18.07 -5.70 -30.93
C HIS A 315 17.74 -5.45 -29.46
N GLY A 316 16.85 -6.22 -28.87
CA GLY A 316 16.52 -6.09 -27.44
C GLY A 316 17.75 -6.23 -26.54
N TYR A 317 18.63 -7.19 -26.86
CA TYR A 317 19.90 -7.38 -26.13
C TYR A 317 20.89 -6.22 -26.32
N PHE A 318 20.84 -5.53 -27.46
CA PHE A 318 21.61 -4.28 -27.63
C PHE A 318 21.10 -3.21 -26.65
N VAL A 319 19.77 -3.02 -26.55
CA VAL A 319 19.17 -2.04 -25.63
C VAL A 319 19.58 -2.34 -24.18
N LEU A 320 19.55 -3.61 -23.78
CA LEU A 320 20.00 -4.07 -22.47
C LEU A 320 21.49 -3.75 -22.23
N SER A 321 22.34 -4.07 -23.22
CA SER A 321 23.80 -3.83 -23.14
C SER A 321 24.15 -2.34 -23.14
N ALA A 322 23.46 -1.54 -23.95
CA ALA A 322 23.60 -0.10 -23.98
C ALA A 322 23.21 0.56 -22.66
N ALA A 323 22.09 0.12 -22.06
CA ALA A 323 21.66 0.58 -20.75
C ALA A 323 22.68 0.22 -19.65
N ALA A 324 23.23 -1.01 -19.68
CA ALA A 324 24.30 -1.42 -18.78
C ALA A 324 25.53 -0.51 -18.88
N GLY A 325 25.92 -0.15 -20.12
CA GLY A 325 26.99 0.81 -20.36
C GLY A 325 26.73 2.21 -19.84
N LEU A 326 25.43 2.63 -19.77
CA LEU A 326 25.07 3.93 -19.25
C LEU A 326 25.18 4.03 -17.72
N PHE A 327 24.82 2.98 -16.99
CA PHE A 327 24.81 3.00 -15.52
C PHE A 327 26.05 2.34 -14.87
N VAL A 328 27.01 1.81 -15.65
CA VAL A 328 28.21 1.22 -15.05
C VAL A 328 29.15 2.31 -14.52
N SER A 329 29.81 2.03 -13.39
CA SER A 329 30.98 2.80 -12.93
C SER A 329 32.26 2.08 -13.35
N PRO A 330 33.05 2.60 -14.30
CA PRO A 330 34.13 1.84 -14.94
C PRO A 330 35.34 1.56 -14.05
N GLY A 331 35.51 2.28 -12.95
CA GLY A 331 36.64 2.06 -12.05
C GLY A 331 36.36 0.97 -10.99
N PRO A 332 37.42 0.41 -10.38
CA PRO A 332 37.24 -0.57 -9.30
C PRO A 332 36.42 0.01 -8.16
N GLY A 333 35.53 -0.80 -7.57
CA GLY A 333 34.59 -0.39 -6.52
C GLY A 333 34.00 -1.58 -5.78
N PRO A 334 33.06 -1.32 -4.85
CA PRO A 334 32.44 -2.37 -4.06
C PRO A 334 31.57 -3.36 -4.86
N VAL A 335 31.11 -3.00 -6.07
CA VAL A 335 30.41 -3.94 -6.95
C VAL A 335 31.42 -4.93 -7.50
N LEU A 336 31.27 -6.21 -7.14
CA LEU A 336 32.21 -7.28 -7.45
C LEU A 336 31.89 -7.97 -8.78
N ALA A 337 30.62 -8.17 -9.06
CA ALA A 337 30.15 -8.85 -10.26
C ALA A 337 28.67 -8.58 -10.55
N ASN A 338 28.31 -8.70 -11.82
CA ASN A 338 26.93 -8.90 -12.23
C ASN A 338 26.55 -10.36 -11.91
N TYR A 339 25.48 -10.54 -11.12
CA TYR A 339 25.06 -11.84 -10.59
C TYR A 339 23.90 -12.45 -11.39
N GLY A 340 23.06 -11.61 -11.96
CA GLY A 340 21.90 -12.08 -12.69
C GLY A 340 20.99 -10.95 -13.16
N LEU A 341 19.91 -11.37 -13.81
CA LEU A 341 18.88 -10.48 -14.35
C LEU A 341 17.52 -11.15 -14.18
N ASP A 342 16.59 -10.41 -13.59
CA ASP A 342 15.22 -10.87 -13.33
C ASP A 342 14.20 -9.98 -14.04
N THR A 343 13.02 -10.54 -14.31
CA THR A 343 11.81 -9.83 -14.75
C THR A 343 11.96 -8.96 -16.00
N LEU A 344 12.92 -9.27 -16.89
CA LEU A 344 13.16 -8.50 -18.13
C LEU A 344 11.89 -8.47 -19.01
N ARG A 345 11.53 -7.26 -19.42
CA ARG A 345 10.52 -6.97 -20.44
C ARG A 345 11.01 -5.87 -21.37
N PHE A 346 10.89 -6.11 -22.68
CA PHE A 346 10.95 -5.08 -23.71
C PHE A 346 9.51 -4.59 -23.93
N ILE A 347 9.27 -3.29 -23.80
CA ILE A 347 7.94 -2.69 -23.71
C ILE A 347 7.63 -1.91 -24.98
N THR A 348 8.49 -0.94 -25.34
CA THR A 348 8.37 -0.13 -26.54
C THR A 348 9.56 -0.40 -27.45
N PRO A 349 9.35 -0.65 -28.76
CA PRO A 349 10.44 -0.87 -29.70
C PRO A 349 11.35 0.36 -29.80
N VAL A 350 12.66 0.13 -29.84
CA VAL A 350 13.67 1.17 -30.03
C VAL A 350 14.11 1.21 -31.48
N GLY A 351 13.99 2.35 -32.13
CA GLY A 351 14.47 2.56 -33.50
C GLY A 351 15.82 3.27 -33.57
N ILE A 352 16.39 3.33 -34.78
CA ILE A 352 17.55 4.18 -35.09
C ILE A 352 17.12 5.64 -34.89
N GLY A 353 17.92 6.42 -34.19
CA GLY A 353 17.63 7.82 -33.82
C GLY A 353 16.99 8.00 -32.46
N ASP A 354 16.45 6.95 -31.86
CA ASP A 354 15.94 7.03 -30.48
C ASP A 354 17.08 7.26 -29.48
N THR A 355 16.81 8.05 -28.47
CA THR A 355 17.80 8.41 -27.44
C THR A 355 17.43 7.78 -26.12
N LEU A 356 18.26 6.86 -25.66
CA LEU A 356 18.05 6.09 -24.43
C LEU A 356 18.61 6.79 -23.21
N GLN A 357 17.91 6.66 -22.10
CA GLN A 357 18.34 7.04 -20.76
C GLN A 357 17.92 5.95 -19.78
N ALA A 358 18.75 5.60 -18.82
CA ALA A 358 18.45 4.58 -17.83
C ALA A 358 18.32 5.20 -16.43
N ARG A 359 17.33 4.73 -15.66
CA ARG A 359 17.24 4.94 -14.22
C ARG A 359 17.56 3.63 -13.52
N LEU A 360 18.50 3.67 -12.60
CA LEU A 360 18.94 2.55 -11.77
C LEU A 360 18.59 2.85 -10.33
N THR A 361 17.70 2.08 -9.71
CA THR A 361 17.24 2.32 -8.33
C THR A 361 17.51 1.11 -7.44
N CYS A 362 18.11 1.32 -6.28
CA CYS A 362 18.35 0.26 -5.30
C CYS A 362 16.99 -0.29 -4.79
N LYS A 363 16.65 -1.50 -5.26
CA LYS A 363 15.35 -2.11 -5.00
C LYS A 363 15.32 -2.95 -3.73
N ARG A 364 16.30 -3.82 -3.57
CA ARG A 364 16.37 -4.77 -2.47
C ARG A 364 17.80 -5.15 -2.14
N LYS A 365 18.08 -5.35 -0.87
CA LYS A 365 19.37 -5.80 -0.35
C LYS A 365 19.20 -7.16 0.31
N ILE A 366 19.97 -8.16 -0.10
CA ILE A 366 19.90 -9.52 0.42
C ILE A 366 21.23 -9.87 1.05
N ASP A 367 21.26 -9.91 2.36
CA ASP A 367 22.41 -10.42 3.10
C ASP A 367 22.37 -11.95 3.14
N GLN A 368 23.30 -12.60 2.47
CA GLN A 368 23.38 -14.06 2.43
C GLN A 368 24.28 -14.64 3.53
N GLY A 369 24.96 -13.80 4.32
CA GLY A 369 25.95 -14.26 5.30
C GLY A 369 27.15 -15.00 4.67
N LYS A 370 27.38 -14.85 3.36
CA LYS A 370 28.40 -15.58 2.62
C LYS A 370 29.63 -14.72 2.36
N LEU A 371 30.77 -15.38 2.23
CA LEU A 371 32.02 -14.79 1.74
C LEU A 371 32.18 -15.11 0.25
N SER A 372 32.88 -14.23 -0.46
CA SER A 372 33.38 -14.54 -1.81
C SER A 372 34.44 -15.68 -1.75
N PRO A 373 34.82 -16.28 -2.89
CA PRO A 373 35.92 -17.24 -2.91
C PRO A 373 37.25 -16.69 -2.36
N GLN A 374 37.43 -15.37 -2.41
CA GLN A 374 38.59 -14.66 -1.88
C GLN A 374 38.42 -14.20 -0.42
N GLY A 375 37.34 -14.61 0.26
CA GLY A 375 37.09 -14.29 1.66
C GLY A 375 36.46 -12.92 1.90
N THR A 376 36.04 -12.18 0.86
CA THR A 376 35.37 -10.88 1.01
C THR A 376 33.92 -11.06 1.43
N PRO A 377 33.47 -10.46 2.55
CA PRO A 377 32.05 -10.42 2.90
C PRO A 377 31.25 -9.68 1.83
N GLN A 378 30.11 -10.25 1.42
CA GLN A 378 29.31 -9.71 0.31
C GLN A 378 27.81 -9.92 0.55
N GLY A 379 27.02 -9.18 -0.20
CA GLY A 379 25.57 -9.35 -0.32
C GLY A 379 25.11 -9.18 -1.75
N VAL A 380 23.88 -9.59 -2.04
CA VAL A 380 23.25 -9.36 -3.33
C VAL A 380 22.41 -8.08 -3.24
N VAL A 381 22.58 -7.19 -4.20
CA VAL A 381 21.72 -6.02 -4.38
C VAL A 381 20.94 -6.19 -5.68
N ALA A 382 19.62 -6.13 -5.58
CA ALA A 382 18.73 -6.03 -6.74
C ALA A 382 18.47 -4.56 -7.04
N TRP A 383 18.65 -4.19 -8.29
CA TRP A 383 18.41 -2.84 -8.80
C TRP A 383 17.26 -2.86 -9.78
N ASP A 384 16.26 -2.04 -9.58
CA ASP A 384 15.23 -1.77 -10.57
C ASP A 384 15.81 -0.88 -11.66
N VAL A 385 15.72 -1.33 -12.91
CA VAL A 385 16.19 -0.59 -14.08
C VAL A 385 15.01 -0.27 -14.98
N GLU A 386 14.85 1.01 -15.28
CA GLU A 386 13.93 1.50 -16.30
C GLU A 386 14.75 2.22 -17.37
N VAL A 387 14.62 1.76 -18.61
CA VAL A 387 15.21 2.41 -19.77
C VAL A 387 14.10 3.14 -20.51
N SER A 388 14.28 4.44 -20.70
CA SER A 388 13.32 5.30 -21.41
C SER A 388 13.91 5.88 -22.68
N ASN A 389 13.05 6.23 -23.64
CA ASN A 389 13.41 6.97 -24.83
C ASN A 389 13.34 8.50 -24.60
N GLN A 390 13.56 9.29 -25.65
CA GLN A 390 13.53 10.77 -25.61
C GLN A 390 12.13 11.34 -25.30
N LEU A 391 11.06 10.56 -25.43
CA LEU A 391 9.68 10.94 -25.12
C LEU A 391 9.29 10.59 -23.66
N GLY A 392 10.21 9.94 -22.92
CA GLY A 392 9.94 9.45 -21.58
C GLY A 392 9.16 8.13 -21.54
N GLU A 393 8.97 7.46 -22.68
CA GLU A 393 8.33 6.16 -22.75
C GLU A 393 9.31 5.07 -22.31
N VAL A 394 8.87 4.16 -21.46
CA VAL A 394 9.68 3.03 -21.01
C VAL A 394 9.84 2.03 -22.16
N VAL A 395 11.06 1.79 -22.58
CA VAL A 395 11.41 0.87 -23.66
C VAL A 395 11.82 -0.50 -23.14
N ALA A 396 12.47 -0.55 -21.99
CA ALA A 396 12.84 -1.79 -21.30
C ALA A 396 12.79 -1.62 -19.78
N SER A 397 12.48 -2.71 -19.10
CA SER A 397 12.36 -2.73 -17.66
C SER A 397 12.81 -4.09 -17.12
N TYR A 398 13.67 -4.10 -16.09
CA TYR A 398 14.21 -5.33 -15.50
C TYR A 398 14.83 -5.07 -14.13
N ASP A 399 15.09 -6.14 -13.39
CA ASP A 399 15.94 -6.10 -12.20
C ASP A 399 17.33 -6.62 -12.56
N ILE A 400 18.39 -5.87 -12.28
CA ILE A 400 19.76 -6.38 -12.33
C ILE A 400 20.22 -6.75 -10.92
N LEU A 401 20.86 -7.90 -10.80
CA LEU A 401 21.40 -8.40 -9.55
C LEU A 401 22.90 -8.26 -9.53
N THR A 402 23.46 -7.62 -8.52
CA THR A 402 24.91 -7.47 -8.36
C THR A 402 25.39 -8.05 -7.04
N LEU A 403 26.60 -8.61 -7.03
CA LEU A 403 27.34 -8.90 -5.82
C LEU A 403 28.05 -7.63 -5.36
N VAL A 404 27.83 -7.22 -4.13
CA VAL A 404 28.39 -6.00 -3.56
C VAL A 404 29.15 -6.32 -2.28
N ALA A 405 30.40 -5.85 -2.21
CA ALA A 405 31.25 -6.04 -1.04
C ALA A 405 30.69 -5.32 0.17
N LYS A 406 30.82 -5.94 1.33
CA LYS A 406 30.60 -5.32 2.63
C LYS A 406 31.88 -4.67 3.12
N ARG A 407 31.75 -3.63 3.96
CA ARG A 407 32.90 -3.15 4.73
C ARG A 407 33.36 -4.27 5.67
N THR A 408 34.64 -4.49 5.70
CA THR A 408 35.31 -5.17 6.83
C THR A 408 35.57 -4.14 7.90
N GLU A 409 35.18 -4.44 9.13
CA GLU A 409 35.52 -3.66 10.31
C GLU A 409 37.03 -3.48 10.46
#